data_f32a6a7cc5d4dc4aa3230208ba383a09
#
_entry.id   f32a6a7cc5d4dc4aa3230208ba383a09
#
_cell.length_a   1.000
_cell.length_b   1.000
_cell.length_c   1.000
_cell.angle_alpha   90.00
_cell.angle_beta   90.00
_cell.angle_gamma   90.00
#
_symmetry.space_group_name_H-M   'P 1'
#
loop_
_entity.id
_entity.type
_entity.pdbx_description
1 polymer ?
#
loop_
_entity_poly.entity_id
_entity_poly.type
_entity_poly.pdbx_seq_one_letter_code
_entity_poly.pdbx_strand_id
1 'polypeptide(L)'
;MNPIPNQLAVLIRDALASAQAAGELPTFDLPESIPVQRSAKPELGDYASPVAMQLAKPARQAPLAIAQKIAAHLTSPDYVTGIEVAAPGFLNFRLDPAWLLDQVEAIIAAGDAVFTLDIGAGQTAQVECVSANPTGPITVGRTRGGVIGSTMANVLTALGYTVQMEYYFNNAGRQMEMLGRSVQARYLEALGLPFEFPEAGYQGDYIGDIARDLVAQHGDALKDAEWKAFKDEAERSIFAWIERSLARVSMKFDHFFNENSVYESGAVWRILEQLEQGGYVYRAVNREGASEEEIAKTPADAKEAVWFRSTMLGDEEDRVLVKSSGEPTYVLPDIAYHVDKLDRGFAYLINVLGTDHIIEAQTVARGLQAIGRDPRPVHVLLHQFVTLFEGGEARKMSTRRGEYVTLDELVEDVGADVVRYFILARSPNSHLEFDLDLARQQANENPVYYIQNAHVRCAGIFRQAAEQGLTDDGADLSLLGEPEQAFLRKMLELPEVLVQAYDELAPHKVAFYALDLARQFHPLYEEVRVLHSEVPADVAKARLRFYRAAQIVFKRVLMLMGMSAPEVM
;
A
#
# COMPACT_ATOMS: atom_id res chain seq x y z
N MET A 1 -12.74 -3.92 16.24
CA MET A 1 -13.98 -4.70 15.93
C MET A 1 -13.65 -5.64 14.78
N ASN A 2 -13.75 -6.97 14.98
CA ASN A 2 -13.51 -7.91 13.88
C ASN A 2 -14.56 -7.70 12.78
N PRO A 3 -14.21 -7.83 11.47
CA PRO A 3 -15.18 -7.76 10.40
C PRO A 3 -16.34 -8.73 10.61
N ILE A 4 -17.55 -8.30 10.30
CA ILE A 4 -18.77 -9.12 10.50
C ILE A 4 -18.67 -10.46 9.73
N PRO A 5 -18.16 -10.52 8.47
CA PRO A 5 -17.97 -11.79 7.78
C PRO A 5 -17.09 -12.78 8.55
N ASN A 6 -16.03 -12.31 9.18
CA ASN A 6 -15.13 -13.17 9.97
C ASN A 6 -15.82 -13.72 11.22
N GLN A 7 -16.63 -12.89 11.90
CA GLN A 7 -17.43 -13.33 13.06
C GLN A 7 -18.47 -14.38 12.65
N LEU A 8 -19.19 -14.14 11.55
CA LEU A 8 -20.17 -15.11 11.02
C LEU A 8 -19.49 -16.39 10.54
N ALA A 9 -18.29 -16.32 9.96
CA ALA A 9 -17.52 -17.50 9.55
C ALA A 9 -17.16 -18.40 10.73
N VAL A 10 -16.80 -17.82 11.89
CA VAL A 10 -16.55 -18.56 13.14
C VAL A 10 -17.84 -19.26 13.60
N LEU A 11 -18.96 -18.54 13.67
CA LEU A 11 -20.25 -19.11 14.06
C LEU A 11 -20.69 -20.27 13.15
N ILE A 12 -20.50 -20.14 11.84
CA ILE A 12 -20.82 -21.20 10.89
C ILE A 12 -19.91 -22.42 11.10
N ARG A 13 -18.62 -22.21 11.39
CA ARG A 13 -17.66 -23.28 11.67
C ARG A 13 -18.05 -24.06 12.94
N ASP A 14 -18.42 -23.35 13.98
CA ASP A 14 -18.86 -23.95 15.26
C ASP A 14 -20.16 -24.74 15.08
N ALA A 15 -21.10 -24.20 14.29
CA ALA A 15 -22.34 -24.90 13.94
C ALA A 15 -22.09 -26.18 13.11
N LEU A 16 -21.15 -26.14 12.16
CA LEU A 16 -20.71 -27.31 11.40
C LEU A 16 -20.13 -28.39 12.30
N ALA A 17 -19.22 -28.00 13.22
CA ALA A 17 -18.62 -28.93 14.18
C ALA A 17 -19.72 -29.56 15.08
N SER A 18 -20.68 -28.76 15.52
CA SER A 18 -21.81 -29.22 16.34
C SER A 18 -22.72 -30.20 15.58
N ALA A 19 -23.03 -29.92 14.31
CA ALA A 19 -23.84 -30.81 13.47
C ALA A 19 -23.13 -32.15 13.18
N GLN A 20 -21.80 -32.14 13.04
CA GLN A 20 -20.99 -33.39 12.95
C GLN A 20 -20.99 -34.15 14.27
N ALA A 21 -20.81 -33.49 15.40
CA ALA A 21 -20.85 -34.14 16.72
C ALA A 21 -22.20 -34.74 17.04
N ALA A 22 -23.31 -34.15 16.56
CA ALA A 22 -24.66 -34.67 16.68
C ALA A 22 -24.95 -35.84 15.70
N GLY A 23 -24.03 -36.14 14.79
CA GLY A 23 -24.21 -37.19 13.77
C GLY A 23 -25.18 -36.81 12.62
N GLU A 24 -25.59 -35.56 12.53
CA GLU A 24 -26.45 -35.05 11.47
C GLU A 24 -25.67 -34.82 10.16
N LEU A 25 -24.42 -34.43 10.27
CA LEU A 25 -23.48 -34.39 9.16
C LEU A 25 -22.39 -35.47 9.34
N PRO A 26 -21.92 -36.10 8.24
CA PRO A 26 -20.79 -37.02 8.34
C PRO A 26 -19.52 -36.29 8.75
N THR A 27 -18.56 -37.01 9.30
CA THR A 27 -17.25 -36.48 9.63
C THR A 27 -16.45 -36.25 8.36
N PHE A 28 -16.01 -35.02 8.15
CA PHE A 28 -15.06 -34.56 7.12
C PHE A 28 -14.23 -33.41 7.71
N ASP A 29 -13.09 -33.11 7.11
CA ASP A 29 -12.27 -31.99 7.53
C ASP A 29 -13.01 -30.67 7.26
N LEU A 30 -13.15 -29.84 8.29
CA LEU A 30 -13.78 -28.53 8.15
C LEU A 30 -12.93 -27.65 7.23
N PRO A 31 -13.57 -26.84 6.37
CA PRO A 31 -12.85 -25.90 5.50
C PRO A 31 -11.95 -24.96 6.32
N GLU A 32 -10.76 -24.70 5.84
CA GLU A 32 -9.85 -23.71 6.47
C GLU A 32 -10.48 -22.31 6.50
N SER A 33 -11.23 -21.98 5.45
CA SER A 33 -11.97 -20.72 5.32
C SER A 33 -13.45 -20.97 5.04
N ILE A 34 -14.31 -20.29 5.77
CA ILE A 34 -15.76 -20.26 5.55
C ILE A 34 -16.08 -18.99 4.76
N PRO A 35 -16.56 -19.07 3.53
CA PRO A 35 -16.89 -17.91 2.74
C PRO A 35 -18.17 -17.23 3.30
N VAL A 36 -18.04 -15.96 3.65
CA VAL A 36 -19.16 -15.08 4.00
C VAL A 36 -18.96 -13.79 3.22
N GLN A 37 -19.99 -13.35 2.53
CA GLN A 37 -19.94 -12.14 1.69
C GLN A 37 -21.22 -11.32 1.88
N ARG A 38 -21.16 -10.04 1.53
CA ARG A 38 -22.35 -9.18 1.52
C ARG A 38 -23.35 -9.70 0.50
N SER A 39 -24.63 -9.62 0.87
CA SER A 39 -25.70 -10.01 -0.04
C SER A 39 -25.79 -9.06 -1.24
N ALA A 40 -26.01 -9.62 -2.42
CA ALA A 40 -26.16 -8.82 -3.64
C ALA A 40 -27.45 -7.97 -3.66
N LYS A 41 -28.42 -8.34 -2.83
CA LYS A 41 -29.75 -7.70 -2.77
C LYS A 41 -30.23 -7.60 -1.32
N PRO A 42 -30.78 -6.45 -0.90
CA PRO A 42 -31.25 -6.22 0.48
C PRO A 42 -32.30 -7.24 0.95
N GLU A 43 -33.17 -7.71 0.05
CA GLU A 43 -34.20 -8.71 0.39
C GLU A 43 -33.61 -10.07 0.83
N LEU A 44 -32.36 -10.36 0.46
CA LEU A 44 -31.65 -11.59 0.85
C LEU A 44 -30.88 -11.44 2.18
N GLY A 45 -31.07 -10.34 2.90
CA GLY A 45 -30.31 -10.03 4.13
C GLY A 45 -29.05 -9.21 3.85
N ASP A 46 -28.24 -9.01 4.89
CA ASP A 46 -27.01 -8.21 4.81
C ASP A 46 -25.80 -9.05 4.39
N TYR A 47 -25.74 -10.32 4.82
CA TYR A 47 -24.64 -11.25 4.50
C TYR A 47 -25.17 -12.61 4.05
N ALA A 48 -24.37 -13.31 3.24
CA ALA A 48 -24.69 -14.65 2.75
C ALA A 48 -23.44 -15.54 2.77
N SER A 49 -23.64 -16.82 3.13
CA SER A 49 -22.60 -17.85 3.03
C SER A 49 -23.04 -18.96 2.06
N PRO A 50 -22.25 -19.26 1.02
CA PRO A 50 -22.47 -20.39 0.14
C PRO A 50 -21.82 -21.70 0.62
N VAL A 51 -21.33 -21.77 1.86
CA VAL A 51 -20.52 -22.89 2.38
C VAL A 51 -21.16 -24.25 2.17
N ALA A 52 -22.48 -24.36 2.35
CA ALA A 52 -23.17 -25.63 2.18
C ALA A 52 -23.04 -26.21 0.75
N MET A 53 -22.88 -25.36 -0.26
CA MET A 53 -22.63 -25.80 -1.64
C MET A 53 -21.26 -26.43 -1.81
N GLN A 54 -20.24 -25.88 -1.13
CA GLN A 54 -18.88 -26.43 -1.12
C GLN A 54 -18.80 -27.78 -0.38
N LEU A 55 -19.66 -27.96 0.63
CA LEU A 55 -19.72 -29.15 1.46
C LEU A 55 -20.57 -30.28 0.87
N ALA A 56 -21.28 -30.06 -0.26
CA ALA A 56 -22.16 -31.07 -0.86
C ALA A 56 -21.45 -32.38 -1.20
N LYS A 57 -20.22 -32.29 -1.74
CA LYS A 57 -19.41 -33.45 -2.11
C LYS A 57 -18.86 -34.22 -0.90
N PRO A 58 -18.16 -33.59 0.07
CA PRO A 58 -17.66 -34.30 1.26
C PRO A 58 -18.78 -34.81 2.15
N ALA A 59 -19.87 -34.07 2.31
CA ALA A 59 -21.03 -34.48 3.11
C ALA A 59 -21.93 -35.52 2.41
N ARG A 60 -21.82 -35.68 1.08
CA ARG A 60 -22.69 -36.52 0.24
C ARG A 60 -24.17 -36.23 0.45
N GLN A 61 -24.54 -34.97 0.62
CA GLN A 61 -25.87 -34.47 0.86
C GLN A 61 -26.18 -33.28 -0.05
N ALA A 62 -27.47 -32.99 -0.26
CA ALA A 62 -27.89 -31.81 -0.99
C ALA A 62 -27.49 -30.52 -0.23
N PRO A 63 -26.99 -29.47 -0.91
CA PRO A 63 -26.58 -28.23 -0.25
C PRO A 63 -27.67 -27.63 0.64
N LEU A 64 -28.90 -27.63 0.20
CA LEU A 64 -30.03 -27.12 0.97
C LEU A 64 -30.21 -27.87 2.30
N ALA A 65 -30.09 -29.20 2.29
CA ALA A 65 -30.18 -30.01 3.51
C ALA A 65 -29.02 -29.76 4.47
N ILE A 66 -27.80 -29.53 3.92
CA ILE A 66 -26.62 -29.15 4.70
C ILE A 66 -26.84 -27.77 5.35
N ALA A 67 -27.31 -26.78 4.57
CA ALA A 67 -27.57 -25.42 5.10
C ALA A 67 -28.63 -25.44 6.22
N GLN A 68 -29.69 -26.26 6.09
CA GLN A 68 -30.72 -26.44 7.12
C GLN A 68 -30.14 -27.01 8.41
N LYS A 69 -29.24 -28.00 8.33
CA LYS A 69 -28.56 -28.58 9.49
C LYS A 69 -27.63 -27.61 10.15
N ILE A 70 -26.83 -26.85 9.37
CA ILE A 70 -25.97 -25.80 9.92
C ILE A 70 -26.84 -24.76 10.64
N ALA A 71 -27.92 -24.30 10.03
CA ALA A 71 -28.82 -23.31 10.60
C ALA A 71 -29.45 -23.76 11.94
N ALA A 72 -29.76 -25.06 12.07
CA ALA A 72 -30.29 -25.64 13.30
C ALA A 72 -29.31 -25.61 14.49
N HIS A 73 -28.01 -25.56 14.21
CA HIS A 73 -26.94 -25.47 15.21
C HIS A 73 -26.32 -24.07 15.34
N LEU A 74 -26.77 -23.08 14.52
CA LEU A 74 -26.31 -21.71 14.64
C LEU A 74 -26.94 -21.03 15.86
N THR A 75 -26.09 -20.46 16.71
CA THR A 75 -26.52 -19.53 17.76
C THR A 75 -26.53 -18.12 17.18
N SER A 76 -27.70 -17.47 17.15
CA SER A 76 -27.81 -16.09 16.67
C SER A 76 -27.11 -15.15 17.66
N PRO A 77 -26.12 -14.37 17.22
CA PRO A 77 -25.54 -13.33 18.06
C PRO A 77 -26.49 -12.12 18.12
N ASP A 78 -26.33 -11.24 19.14
CA ASP A 78 -27.19 -10.09 19.38
C ASP A 78 -27.29 -9.13 18.17
N TYR A 79 -26.30 -9.12 17.31
CA TYR A 79 -26.28 -8.26 16.10
C TYR A 79 -27.01 -8.90 14.89
N VAL A 80 -27.62 -10.09 15.02
CA VAL A 80 -28.34 -10.78 13.95
C VAL A 80 -29.76 -11.08 14.36
N THR A 81 -30.74 -10.51 13.66
CA THR A 81 -32.18 -10.76 13.92
C THR A 81 -32.73 -11.97 13.17
N GLY A 82 -32.11 -12.37 12.06
CA GLY A 82 -32.63 -13.46 11.22
C GLY A 82 -31.52 -14.22 10.52
N ILE A 83 -31.69 -15.56 10.51
CA ILE A 83 -30.86 -16.49 9.76
C ILE A 83 -31.82 -17.28 8.85
N GLU A 84 -31.71 -17.10 7.55
CA GLU A 84 -32.58 -17.73 6.55
C GLU A 84 -31.80 -18.67 5.65
N VAL A 85 -32.37 -19.85 5.41
CA VAL A 85 -31.81 -20.79 4.44
C VAL A 85 -32.51 -20.62 3.10
N ALA A 86 -31.73 -20.28 2.08
CA ALA A 86 -32.22 -20.07 0.73
C ALA A 86 -31.64 -21.10 -0.28
N ALA A 87 -32.46 -21.51 -1.24
CA ALA A 87 -32.00 -22.39 -2.32
C ALA A 87 -30.87 -21.69 -3.15
N PRO A 88 -29.87 -22.45 -3.63
CA PRO A 88 -29.71 -23.91 -3.51
C PRO A 88 -29.02 -24.37 -2.20
N GLY A 89 -28.65 -23.48 -1.27
CA GLY A 89 -27.95 -23.81 -0.03
C GLY A 89 -27.21 -22.63 0.56
N PHE A 90 -27.77 -21.44 0.41
CA PHE A 90 -27.24 -20.22 1.08
C PHE A 90 -27.73 -20.14 2.53
N LEU A 91 -26.86 -19.64 3.39
CA LEU A 91 -27.17 -19.14 4.72
C LEU A 91 -27.17 -17.61 4.65
N ASN A 92 -28.32 -16.98 4.78
CA ASN A 92 -28.48 -15.53 4.73
C ASN A 92 -28.67 -14.98 6.15
N PHE A 93 -27.98 -13.89 6.45
CA PHE A 93 -27.96 -13.23 7.75
C PHE A 93 -28.48 -11.82 7.62
N ARG A 94 -29.38 -11.43 8.52
CA ARG A 94 -29.92 -10.07 8.62
C ARG A 94 -29.45 -9.42 9.90
N LEU A 95 -28.84 -8.23 9.80
CA LEU A 95 -28.40 -7.47 10.94
C LEU A 95 -29.60 -6.93 11.74
N ASP A 96 -29.40 -6.82 13.05
CA ASP A 96 -30.37 -6.20 13.94
C ASP A 96 -30.41 -4.69 13.70
N PRO A 97 -31.56 -4.07 13.40
CA PRO A 97 -31.65 -2.64 13.17
C PRO A 97 -31.24 -1.79 14.39
N ALA A 98 -31.53 -2.24 15.62
CA ALA A 98 -31.12 -1.50 16.81
C ALA A 98 -29.61 -1.55 17.01
N TRP A 99 -29.01 -2.74 16.85
CA TRP A 99 -27.55 -2.88 16.84
C TRP A 99 -26.90 -2.02 15.75
N LEU A 100 -27.51 -1.96 14.55
CA LEU A 100 -26.99 -1.15 13.46
C LEU A 100 -26.96 0.34 13.85
N LEU A 101 -28.02 0.85 14.48
CA LEU A 101 -28.09 2.23 14.96
C LEU A 101 -27.07 2.52 16.07
N ASP A 102 -26.83 1.55 16.97
CA ASP A 102 -25.81 1.67 18.01
C ASP A 102 -24.39 1.86 17.43
N GLN A 103 -24.16 1.44 16.17
CA GLN A 103 -22.87 1.67 15.51
C GLN A 103 -22.58 3.16 15.29
N VAL A 104 -23.58 4.02 15.22
CA VAL A 104 -23.39 5.49 15.16
C VAL A 104 -22.60 5.95 16.39
N GLU A 105 -23.02 5.53 17.58
CA GLU A 105 -22.34 5.88 18.84
C GLU A 105 -20.94 5.25 18.92
N ALA A 106 -20.81 3.99 18.49
CA ALA A 106 -19.52 3.31 18.46
C ALA A 106 -18.51 4.02 17.54
N ILE A 107 -18.93 4.48 16.36
CA ILE A 107 -18.11 5.25 15.41
C ILE A 107 -17.68 6.58 16.06
N ILE A 108 -18.61 7.29 16.68
CA ILE A 108 -18.32 8.59 17.31
C ILE A 108 -17.35 8.42 18.48
N ALA A 109 -17.59 7.42 19.32
CA ALA A 109 -16.72 7.14 20.46
C ALA A 109 -15.30 6.74 20.05
N ALA A 110 -15.15 6.02 18.95
CA ALA A 110 -13.85 5.62 18.42
C ALA A 110 -13.08 6.79 17.76
N GLY A 111 -13.77 7.81 17.22
CA GLY A 111 -13.15 8.97 16.59
C GLY A 111 -12.16 8.59 15.49
N ASP A 112 -10.96 9.16 15.51
CA ASP A 112 -9.92 8.90 14.50
C ASP A 112 -9.42 7.45 14.48
N ALA A 113 -9.65 6.67 15.57
CA ALA A 113 -9.31 5.25 15.65
C ALA A 113 -10.44 4.33 15.15
N VAL A 114 -11.50 4.88 14.56
CA VAL A 114 -12.62 4.09 14.03
C VAL A 114 -12.13 3.01 13.09
N PHE A 115 -12.69 1.80 13.21
CA PHE A 115 -12.32 0.63 12.40
C PHE A 115 -10.85 0.21 12.49
N THR A 116 -10.19 0.49 13.62
CA THR A 116 -8.92 -0.14 13.94
C THR A 116 -9.19 -1.59 14.37
N LEU A 117 -8.48 -2.53 13.74
CA LEU A 117 -8.58 -3.97 13.97
C LEU A 117 -7.35 -4.45 14.76
N ASP A 118 -7.39 -5.68 15.26
CA ASP A 118 -6.30 -6.28 16.03
C ASP A 118 -5.74 -7.55 15.34
N ILE A 119 -5.65 -7.50 14.02
CA ILE A 119 -5.08 -8.62 13.23
C ILE A 119 -3.58 -8.75 13.46
N GLY A 120 -2.89 -7.61 13.49
CA GLY A 120 -1.45 -7.54 13.73
C GLY A 120 -1.05 -7.83 15.18
N ALA A 121 -1.98 -7.79 16.13
CA ALA A 121 -1.75 -8.04 17.56
C ALA A 121 -0.52 -7.30 18.13
N GLY A 122 -0.25 -6.08 17.65
CA GLY A 122 0.90 -5.26 18.04
C GLY A 122 2.25 -5.72 17.47
N GLN A 123 2.27 -6.74 16.61
CA GLN A 123 3.49 -7.18 15.93
C GLN A 123 4.08 -6.07 15.06
N THR A 124 5.41 -6.12 14.87
CA THR A 124 6.09 -5.15 14.00
C THR A 124 6.00 -5.54 12.54
N ALA A 125 5.71 -4.55 11.71
CA ALA A 125 5.75 -4.68 10.25
C ALA A 125 6.65 -3.61 9.64
N GLN A 126 7.18 -3.89 8.45
CA GLN A 126 7.97 -2.92 7.69
C GLN A 126 7.43 -2.79 6.28
N VAL A 127 7.43 -1.56 5.77
CA VAL A 127 7.13 -1.27 4.37
C VAL A 127 8.30 -0.52 3.76
N GLU A 128 8.98 -1.15 2.81
CA GLU A 128 10.02 -0.53 1.99
C GLU A 128 9.41 -0.03 0.68
N CYS A 129 9.64 1.23 0.35
CA CYS A 129 9.18 1.81 -0.90
C CYS A 129 10.00 3.05 -1.31
N VAL A 130 9.79 3.53 -2.53
CA VAL A 130 10.56 4.59 -3.19
C VAL A 130 11.98 4.13 -3.52
N SER A 131 12.83 3.93 -2.53
CA SER A 131 14.18 3.34 -2.59
C SER A 131 14.99 3.80 -3.80
N ALA A 132 15.24 5.11 -3.88
CA ALA A 132 16.02 5.74 -4.95
C ALA A 132 17.38 6.21 -4.44
N ASN A 133 18.42 6.05 -5.27
CA ASN A 133 19.74 6.62 -4.96
C ASN A 133 19.68 8.15 -4.93
N PRO A 134 20.47 8.81 -4.07
CA PRO A 134 20.43 10.27 -3.89
C PRO A 134 21.18 10.99 -5.04
N THR A 135 20.72 10.80 -6.27
CA THR A 135 21.34 11.38 -7.47
C THR A 135 20.49 12.47 -8.12
N GLY A 136 19.32 12.75 -7.58
CA GLY A 136 18.40 13.79 -8.08
C GLY A 136 17.02 13.74 -7.43
N PRO A 137 16.06 14.54 -7.92
CA PRO A 137 14.71 14.62 -7.38
C PRO A 137 13.91 13.33 -7.57
N ILE A 138 12.89 13.15 -6.75
CA ILE A 138 11.93 12.07 -6.90
C ILE A 138 11.09 12.28 -8.16
N THR A 139 11.06 11.29 -9.02
CA THR A 139 10.23 11.28 -10.24
C THR A 139 8.84 10.72 -9.98
N VAL A 140 7.88 11.03 -10.86
CA VAL A 140 6.50 10.50 -10.79
C VAL A 140 6.47 8.96 -10.75
N GLY A 141 7.36 8.28 -11.45
CA GLY A 141 7.45 6.81 -11.42
C GLY A 141 7.78 6.27 -10.03
N ARG A 142 8.73 6.90 -9.31
CA ARG A 142 9.08 6.54 -7.93
C ARG A 142 7.97 6.93 -6.95
N THR A 143 7.26 8.03 -7.21
CA THR A 143 6.12 8.47 -6.41
C THR A 143 5.03 7.41 -6.36
N ARG A 144 4.79 6.68 -7.46
CA ARG A 144 3.79 5.61 -7.50
C ARG A 144 4.05 4.55 -6.44
N GLY A 145 5.26 4.01 -6.40
CA GLY A 145 5.66 3.03 -5.38
C GLY A 145 5.53 3.57 -3.96
N GLY A 146 5.89 4.84 -3.75
CA GLY A 146 5.78 5.51 -2.46
C GLY A 146 4.33 5.66 -1.97
N VAL A 147 3.41 6.12 -2.84
CA VAL A 147 1.98 6.25 -2.49
C VAL A 147 1.37 4.89 -2.17
N ILE A 148 1.65 3.87 -2.99
CA ILE A 148 1.20 2.50 -2.78
C ILE A 148 1.73 1.98 -1.43
N GLY A 149 3.04 2.12 -1.16
CA GLY A 149 3.67 1.66 0.08
C GLY A 149 3.15 2.38 1.32
N SER A 150 3.10 3.71 1.29
CA SER A 150 2.60 4.49 2.43
C SER A 150 1.12 4.22 2.74
N THR A 151 0.30 3.92 1.72
CA THR A 151 -1.09 3.52 1.93
C THR A 151 -1.16 2.13 2.55
N MET A 152 -0.32 1.17 2.12
CA MET A 152 -0.23 -0.14 2.77
C MET A 152 0.24 -0.03 4.22
N ALA A 153 1.17 0.87 4.53
CA ALA A 153 1.59 1.15 5.91
C ALA A 153 0.42 1.65 6.77
N ASN A 154 -0.42 2.56 6.23
CA ASN A 154 -1.63 3.03 6.91
C ASN A 154 -2.65 1.90 7.12
N VAL A 155 -2.82 1.01 6.12
CA VAL A 155 -3.68 -0.19 6.24
C VAL A 155 -3.15 -1.12 7.33
N LEU A 156 -1.86 -1.45 7.34
CA LEU A 156 -1.25 -2.29 8.38
C LEU A 156 -1.40 -1.68 9.77
N THR A 157 -1.22 -0.36 9.91
CA THR A 157 -1.45 0.36 11.17
C THR A 157 -2.91 0.24 11.61
N ALA A 158 -3.87 0.37 10.69
CA ALA A 158 -5.28 0.19 10.98
C ALA A 158 -5.63 -1.27 11.34
N LEU A 159 -4.81 -2.22 10.92
CA LEU A 159 -4.93 -3.64 11.27
C LEU A 159 -4.20 -4.02 12.58
N GLY A 160 -3.62 -3.05 13.31
CA GLY A 160 -3.00 -3.27 14.62
C GLY A 160 -1.52 -3.66 14.57
N TYR A 161 -0.84 -3.47 13.45
CA TYR A 161 0.63 -3.59 13.39
C TYR A 161 1.32 -2.30 13.86
N THR A 162 2.51 -2.45 14.45
CA THR A 162 3.45 -1.35 14.62
C THR A 162 4.32 -1.26 13.36
N VAL A 163 4.11 -0.24 12.54
CA VAL A 163 4.71 -0.16 11.19
C VAL A 163 5.91 0.75 11.18
N GLN A 164 7.00 0.29 10.53
CA GLN A 164 8.16 1.09 10.17
C GLN A 164 8.19 1.30 8.65
N MET A 165 8.27 2.55 8.21
CA MET A 165 8.55 2.91 6.82
C MET A 165 10.06 2.95 6.60
N GLU A 166 10.57 2.20 5.62
CA GLU A 166 12.00 2.13 5.30
C GLU A 166 12.29 2.61 3.88
N TYR A 167 13.37 3.38 3.76
CA TYR A 167 13.92 3.86 2.51
C TYR A 167 15.31 3.22 2.30
N TYR A 168 15.49 2.42 1.26
CA TYR A 168 16.76 1.82 0.90
C TYR A 168 17.50 2.69 -0.14
N PHE A 169 18.80 2.88 0.03
CA PHE A 169 19.61 3.64 -0.91
C PHE A 169 21.05 3.14 -0.99
N ASN A 170 21.69 3.46 -2.11
CA ASN A 170 23.11 3.25 -2.30
C ASN A 170 23.79 4.58 -2.58
N ASN A 171 24.76 4.97 -1.74
CA ASN A 171 25.54 6.20 -1.86
C ASN A 171 27.00 5.95 -2.26
N ALA A 172 27.28 4.78 -2.87
CA ALA A 172 28.58 4.42 -3.39
C ALA A 172 28.58 4.16 -4.90
N GLY A 173 29.73 3.78 -5.40
CA GLY A 173 29.91 3.39 -6.79
C GLY A 173 29.92 4.53 -7.79
N ARG A 174 29.85 4.15 -9.07
CA ARG A 174 30.06 5.08 -10.19
C ARG A 174 29.04 6.21 -10.27
N GLN A 175 27.78 5.96 -9.86
CA GLN A 175 26.76 7.00 -9.91
C GLN A 175 27.09 8.16 -8.97
N MET A 176 27.53 7.87 -7.76
CA MET A 176 27.88 8.87 -6.76
C MET A 176 29.19 9.59 -7.10
N GLU A 177 30.14 8.89 -7.71
CA GLU A 177 31.34 9.55 -8.26
C GLU A 177 30.94 10.55 -9.37
N MET A 178 30.08 10.14 -10.30
CA MET A 178 29.61 11.04 -11.37
C MET A 178 28.85 12.24 -10.81
N LEU A 179 28.05 12.05 -9.77
CA LEU A 179 27.37 13.13 -9.06
C LEU A 179 28.39 14.14 -8.50
N GLY A 180 29.36 13.66 -7.72
CA GLY A 180 30.40 14.52 -7.12
C GLY A 180 31.20 15.28 -8.17
N ARG A 181 31.61 14.62 -9.25
CA ARG A 181 32.33 15.25 -10.38
C ARG A 181 31.47 16.28 -11.13
N SER A 182 30.16 16.04 -11.26
CA SER A 182 29.24 16.98 -11.91
C SER A 182 29.10 18.26 -11.08
N VAL A 183 28.92 18.12 -9.76
CA VAL A 183 28.85 19.29 -8.85
C VAL A 183 30.19 20.03 -8.78
N GLN A 184 31.33 19.32 -8.74
CA GLN A 184 32.65 19.91 -8.81
C GLN A 184 32.84 20.77 -10.07
N ALA A 185 32.48 20.23 -11.25
CA ALA A 185 32.58 20.96 -12.50
C ALA A 185 31.74 22.24 -12.49
N ARG A 186 30.48 22.19 -12.02
CA ARG A 186 29.62 23.38 -11.90
C ARG A 186 30.09 24.37 -10.84
N TYR A 187 30.72 23.90 -9.76
CA TYR A 187 31.33 24.78 -8.77
C TYR A 187 32.51 25.57 -9.35
N LEU A 188 33.42 24.90 -10.07
CA LEU A 188 34.55 25.57 -10.75
C LEU A 188 34.06 26.54 -11.83
N GLU A 189 33.04 26.15 -12.61
CA GLU A 189 32.40 27.03 -13.60
C GLU A 189 31.87 28.31 -12.94
N ALA A 190 31.15 28.18 -11.80
CA ALA A 190 30.60 29.32 -11.06
C ALA A 190 31.68 30.28 -10.51
N LEU A 191 32.88 29.77 -10.24
CA LEU A 191 34.04 30.56 -9.85
C LEU A 191 34.81 31.16 -11.06
N GLY A 192 34.42 30.85 -12.28
CA GLY A 192 35.14 31.26 -13.50
C GLY A 192 36.49 30.54 -13.69
N LEU A 193 36.68 29.38 -13.07
CA LEU A 193 37.88 28.57 -13.15
C LEU A 193 37.75 27.50 -14.28
N PRO A 194 38.91 27.02 -14.82
CA PRO A 194 38.88 25.93 -15.76
C PRO A 194 38.22 24.66 -15.18
N PHE A 195 37.35 24.02 -15.94
CA PHE A 195 36.70 22.78 -15.54
C PHE A 195 36.51 21.84 -16.74
N GLU A 196 36.35 20.55 -16.44
CA GLU A 196 35.96 19.53 -17.39
C GLU A 196 34.68 18.87 -16.86
N PHE A 197 33.59 18.93 -17.64
CA PHE A 197 32.34 18.28 -17.27
C PHE A 197 32.37 16.80 -17.66
N PRO A 198 32.07 15.85 -16.75
CA PRO A 198 32.15 14.44 -17.06
C PRO A 198 31.10 14.04 -18.11
N GLU A 199 31.51 13.24 -19.12
CA GLU A 199 30.66 12.82 -20.24
C GLU A 199 29.37 12.14 -19.75
N ALA A 200 29.45 11.30 -18.70
CA ALA A 200 28.32 10.62 -18.07
C ALA A 200 27.75 11.40 -16.87
N GLY A 201 28.03 12.69 -16.78
CA GLY A 201 27.64 13.54 -15.64
C GLY A 201 26.15 13.91 -15.64
N TYR A 202 25.66 14.29 -14.48
CA TYR A 202 24.30 14.76 -14.25
C TYR A 202 24.15 16.22 -14.71
N GLN A 203 23.24 16.47 -15.65
CA GLN A 203 23.11 17.77 -16.31
C GLN A 203 21.91 18.60 -15.83
N GLY A 204 21.13 18.09 -14.88
CA GLY A 204 19.96 18.83 -14.36
C GLY A 204 20.35 20.14 -13.66
N ASP A 205 19.46 21.13 -13.73
CA ASP A 205 19.69 22.48 -13.17
C ASP A 205 20.03 22.45 -11.68
N TYR A 206 19.48 21.47 -10.93
CA TYR A 206 19.77 21.26 -9.51
C TYR A 206 21.26 21.04 -9.21
N ILE A 207 22.07 20.52 -10.13
CA ILE A 207 23.52 20.40 -9.98
C ILE A 207 24.16 21.79 -9.91
N GLY A 208 23.70 22.71 -10.76
CA GLY A 208 24.11 24.10 -10.75
C GLY A 208 23.67 24.84 -9.48
N ASP A 209 22.44 24.54 -8.99
CA ASP A 209 21.95 25.11 -7.74
C ASP A 209 22.81 24.70 -6.55
N ILE A 210 23.07 23.39 -6.39
CA ILE A 210 23.96 22.87 -5.35
C ILE A 210 25.36 23.51 -5.44
N ALA A 211 25.90 23.64 -6.64
CA ALA A 211 27.20 24.27 -6.85
C ALA A 211 27.20 25.74 -6.44
N ARG A 212 26.15 26.51 -6.76
CA ARG A 212 25.99 27.91 -6.33
C ARG A 212 25.88 28.05 -4.82
N ASP A 213 25.12 27.16 -4.18
CA ASP A 213 25.01 27.11 -2.72
C ASP A 213 26.37 26.84 -2.07
N LEU A 214 27.17 25.94 -2.63
CA LEU A 214 28.54 25.68 -2.15
C LEU A 214 29.45 26.89 -2.32
N VAL A 215 29.37 27.62 -3.44
CA VAL A 215 30.11 28.88 -3.62
C VAL A 215 29.68 29.92 -2.60
N ALA A 216 28.38 30.05 -2.34
CA ALA A 216 27.87 31.00 -1.33
C ALA A 216 28.34 30.66 0.09
N GLN A 217 28.46 29.36 0.43
CA GLN A 217 28.88 28.90 1.76
C GLN A 217 30.39 28.89 1.97
N HIS A 218 31.18 28.53 0.96
CA HIS A 218 32.60 28.24 1.07
C HIS A 218 33.50 29.17 0.24
N GLY A 219 32.92 30.04 -0.62
CA GLY A 219 33.69 30.87 -1.54
C GLY A 219 34.51 30.01 -2.50
N ASP A 220 35.83 30.20 -2.53
CA ASP A 220 36.77 29.41 -3.33
C ASP A 220 37.52 28.31 -2.54
N ALA A 221 37.14 28.08 -1.27
CA ALA A 221 37.87 27.16 -0.39
C ALA A 221 37.88 25.69 -0.89
N LEU A 222 36.90 25.29 -1.71
CA LEU A 222 36.82 23.93 -2.24
C LEU A 222 37.39 23.77 -3.66
N LYS A 223 38.05 24.81 -4.24
CA LYS A 223 38.53 24.76 -5.64
C LYS A 223 39.54 23.66 -5.92
N ASP A 224 40.32 23.27 -4.92
CA ASP A 224 41.33 22.21 -5.00
C ASP A 224 40.89 20.91 -4.32
N ALA A 225 39.62 20.82 -3.88
CA ALA A 225 39.09 19.64 -3.23
C ALA A 225 38.78 18.50 -4.23
N GLU A 226 38.93 17.26 -3.77
CA GLU A 226 38.55 16.09 -4.56
C GLU A 226 37.02 15.98 -4.72
N TRP A 227 36.56 15.30 -5.77
CA TRP A 227 35.16 15.07 -6.06
C TRP A 227 34.33 14.51 -4.89
N LYS A 228 34.97 13.78 -3.96
CA LYS A 228 34.31 13.23 -2.77
C LYS A 228 33.67 14.28 -1.88
N ALA A 229 34.35 15.44 -1.68
CA ALA A 229 33.80 16.54 -0.90
C ALA A 229 32.50 17.09 -1.52
N PHE A 230 32.48 17.19 -2.84
CA PHE A 230 31.28 17.62 -3.59
C PHE A 230 30.17 16.56 -3.58
N LYS A 231 30.53 15.28 -3.63
CA LYS A 231 29.60 14.16 -3.49
C LYS A 231 28.88 14.20 -2.14
N ASP A 232 29.59 14.39 -1.04
CA ASP A 232 29.01 14.40 0.30
C ASP A 232 28.04 15.59 0.50
N GLU A 233 28.35 16.76 -0.04
CA GLU A 233 27.46 17.92 -0.02
C GLU A 233 26.23 17.72 -0.94
N ALA A 234 26.44 17.19 -2.14
CA ALA A 234 25.36 16.88 -3.06
C ALA A 234 24.38 15.86 -2.46
N GLU A 235 24.89 14.78 -1.88
CA GLU A 235 24.11 13.76 -1.20
C GLU A 235 23.24 14.37 -0.10
N ARG A 236 23.81 15.19 0.78
CA ARG A 236 23.09 15.87 1.87
C ARG A 236 21.97 16.76 1.32
N SER A 237 22.27 17.57 0.31
CA SER A 237 21.30 18.49 -0.31
C SER A 237 20.16 17.74 -0.98
N ILE A 238 20.47 16.67 -1.71
CA ILE A 238 19.49 15.86 -2.42
C ILE A 238 18.61 15.08 -1.43
N PHE A 239 19.16 14.48 -0.38
CA PHE A 239 18.35 13.82 0.64
C PHE A 239 17.39 14.78 1.33
N ALA A 240 17.86 15.96 1.73
CA ALA A 240 17.00 16.97 2.31
C ALA A 240 15.88 17.42 1.34
N TRP A 241 16.15 17.41 0.03
CA TRP A 241 15.13 17.66 -0.98
C TRP A 241 14.14 16.50 -1.09
N ILE A 242 14.63 15.25 -1.19
CA ILE A 242 13.80 14.04 -1.24
C ILE A 242 12.84 13.99 -0.05
N GLU A 243 13.33 14.20 1.17
CA GLU A 243 12.49 14.22 2.37
C GLU A 243 11.39 15.29 2.33
N ARG A 244 11.74 16.52 1.89
CA ARG A 244 10.75 17.59 1.72
C ARG A 244 9.70 17.26 0.67
N SER A 245 10.10 16.73 -0.48
CA SER A 245 9.19 16.35 -1.56
C SER A 245 8.23 15.23 -1.12
N LEU A 246 8.75 14.21 -0.43
CA LEU A 246 7.93 13.11 0.09
C LEU A 246 6.97 13.57 1.20
N ALA A 247 7.41 14.49 2.06
CA ALA A 247 6.54 15.07 3.09
C ALA A 247 5.35 15.85 2.51
N ARG A 248 5.50 16.47 1.32
CA ARG A 248 4.39 17.16 0.62
C ARG A 248 3.22 16.24 0.29
N VAL A 249 3.49 14.95 0.11
CA VAL A 249 2.48 13.92 -0.17
C VAL A 249 2.29 12.97 1.02
N SER A 250 2.48 13.46 2.24
CA SER A 250 2.25 12.75 3.50
C SER A 250 3.02 11.42 3.61
N MET A 251 4.24 11.36 3.04
CA MET A 251 5.15 10.23 3.21
C MET A 251 6.28 10.61 4.14
N LYS A 252 6.43 9.85 5.22
CA LYS A 252 7.52 9.99 6.18
C LYS A 252 8.17 8.62 6.38
N PHE A 253 9.50 8.61 6.31
CA PHE A 253 10.29 7.40 6.55
C PHE A 253 10.88 7.45 7.96
N ASP A 254 10.85 6.28 8.61
CA ASP A 254 11.37 6.11 9.97
C ASP A 254 12.84 5.67 9.95
N HIS A 255 13.25 5.00 8.88
CA HIS A 255 14.60 4.46 8.73
C HIS A 255 15.09 4.59 7.28
N PHE A 256 16.35 5.01 7.13
CA PHE A 256 17.07 5.06 5.87
C PHE A 256 18.18 4.02 5.90
N PHE A 257 18.03 2.94 5.12
CA PHE A 257 19.00 1.85 5.07
C PHE A 257 20.01 2.09 3.94
N ASN A 258 21.29 2.16 4.31
CA ASN A 258 22.38 2.31 3.36
C ASN A 258 22.93 0.94 2.93
N GLU A 259 22.87 0.59 1.65
CA GLU A 259 23.40 -0.65 1.09
C GLU A 259 24.86 -0.90 1.48
N ASN A 260 25.68 0.16 1.59
CA ASN A 260 27.10 0.00 1.98
C ASN A 260 27.28 -0.69 3.33
N SER A 261 26.32 -0.58 4.25
CA SER A 261 26.40 -1.21 5.57
C SER A 261 26.52 -2.74 5.50
N VAL A 262 25.90 -3.40 4.50
CA VAL A 262 26.02 -4.86 4.33
C VAL A 262 27.39 -5.27 3.77
N TYR A 263 28.06 -4.36 3.04
CA TYR A 263 29.44 -4.58 2.59
C TYR A 263 30.43 -4.31 3.73
N GLU A 264 30.31 -3.19 4.42
CA GLU A 264 31.19 -2.79 5.53
C GLU A 264 31.15 -3.78 6.69
N SER A 265 29.97 -4.31 7.01
CA SER A 265 29.80 -5.36 8.02
C SER A 265 30.28 -6.74 7.56
N GLY A 266 30.59 -6.91 6.28
CA GLY A 266 30.92 -8.19 5.66
C GLY A 266 29.74 -9.15 5.53
N ALA A 267 28.49 -8.66 5.70
CA ALA A 267 27.28 -9.49 5.62
C ALA A 267 27.12 -10.15 4.24
N VAL A 268 27.41 -9.42 3.16
CA VAL A 268 27.37 -9.93 1.78
C VAL A 268 28.20 -11.21 1.63
N TRP A 269 29.42 -11.19 2.14
CA TRP A 269 30.33 -12.34 2.02
C TRP A 269 29.98 -13.49 2.96
N ARG A 270 29.40 -13.21 4.14
CA ARG A 270 28.85 -14.25 5.01
C ARG A 270 27.68 -14.99 4.37
N ILE A 271 26.83 -14.30 3.63
CA ILE A 271 25.75 -14.95 2.87
C ILE A 271 26.31 -15.86 1.78
N LEU A 272 27.32 -15.41 1.03
CA LEU A 272 27.97 -16.24 0.03
C LEU A 272 28.54 -17.52 0.67
N GLU A 273 29.24 -17.40 1.79
CA GLU A 273 29.80 -18.54 2.52
C GLU A 273 28.72 -19.54 2.99
N GLN A 274 27.58 -19.03 3.50
CA GLN A 274 26.45 -19.89 3.89
C GLN A 274 25.85 -20.64 2.69
N LEU A 275 25.71 -19.98 1.55
CA LEU A 275 25.24 -20.61 0.31
C LEU A 275 26.22 -21.65 -0.20
N GLU A 276 27.56 -21.40 -0.10
CA GLU A 276 28.61 -22.37 -0.45
C GLU A 276 28.56 -23.60 0.47
N GLN A 277 28.46 -23.39 1.79
CA GLN A 277 28.34 -24.47 2.78
C GLN A 277 27.08 -25.32 2.59
N GLY A 278 25.99 -24.69 2.14
CA GLY A 278 24.74 -25.36 1.79
C GLY A 278 24.76 -26.11 0.45
N GLY A 279 25.86 -26.02 -0.32
CA GLY A 279 25.97 -26.65 -1.65
C GLY A 279 25.19 -25.96 -2.76
N TYR A 280 24.74 -24.72 -2.53
CA TYR A 280 23.96 -23.95 -3.50
C TYR A 280 24.82 -23.08 -4.42
N VAL A 281 26.14 -23.20 -4.39
CA VAL A 281 27.04 -22.37 -5.18
C VAL A 281 28.02 -23.23 -5.99
N TYR A 282 28.35 -22.76 -7.18
CA TYR A 282 29.43 -23.31 -8.01
C TYR A 282 30.15 -22.19 -8.77
N ARG A 283 31.36 -22.50 -9.26
CA ARG A 283 32.15 -21.59 -10.10
C ARG A 283 32.26 -22.16 -11.51
N ALA A 284 31.88 -21.37 -12.50
CA ALA A 284 31.96 -21.74 -13.90
C ALA A 284 31.95 -20.49 -14.78
N VAL A 285 32.48 -20.64 -16.00
CA VAL A 285 32.41 -19.61 -17.03
C VAL A 285 30.97 -19.42 -17.49
N ASN A 286 30.25 -20.52 -17.73
CA ASN A 286 28.84 -20.55 -18.09
C ASN A 286 28.03 -21.26 -17.02
N ARG A 287 26.74 -20.93 -16.92
CA ARG A 287 25.82 -21.64 -16.01
C ARG A 287 25.71 -23.12 -16.37
N GLU A 288 25.44 -23.96 -15.39
CA GLU A 288 25.07 -25.35 -15.61
C GLU A 288 23.78 -25.42 -16.44
N GLY A 289 23.77 -26.24 -17.49
CA GLY A 289 22.65 -26.32 -18.41
C GLY A 289 22.55 -25.18 -19.44
N ALA A 290 23.60 -24.38 -19.61
CA ALA A 290 23.67 -23.36 -20.67
C ALA A 290 23.51 -24.00 -22.06
N SER A 291 22.76 -23.35 -22.95
CA SER A 291 22.60 -23.80 -24.33
C SER A 291 23.88 -23.68 -25.15
N GLU A 292 24.00 -24.45 -26.25
CA GLU A 292 25.13 -24.35 -27.18
C GLU A 292 25.29 -22.91 -27.71
N GLU A 293 24.19 -22.20 -27.90
CA GLU A 293 24.21 -20.82 -28.38
C GLU A 293 24.76 -19.85 -27.31
N GLU A 294 24.46 -20.04 -26.05
CA GLU A 294 25.03 -19.25 -24.94
C GLU A 294 26.51 -19.52 -24.79
N ILE A 295 26.92 -20.79 -24.85
CA ILE A 295 28.33 -21.18 -24.80
C ILE A 295 29.11 -20.62 -25.97
N ALA A 296 28.55 -20.65 -27.19
CA ALA A 296 29.18 -20.11 -28.39
C ALA A 296 29.38 -18.57 -28.36
N LYS A 297 28.55 -17.84 -27.61
CA LYS A 297 28.68 -16.39 -27.41
C LYS A 297 29.69 -16.02 -26.32
N THR A 298 30.20 -16.98 -25.56
CA THR A 298 31.14 -16.75 -24.47
C THR A 298 32.53 -16.45 -25.02
N PRO A 299 33.19 -15.35 -24.62
CA PRO A 299 34.55 -15.04 -25.02
C PRO A 299 35.52 -16.15 -24.61
N ALA A 300 36.54 -16.41 -25.47
CA ALA A 300 37.52 -17.47 -25.21
C ALA A 300 38.38 -17.23 -23.94
N ASP A 301 38.48 -15.98 -23.50
CA ASP A 301 39.21 -15.52 -22.32
C ASP A 301 38.29 -15.23 -21.13
N ALA A 302 37.01 -15.63 -21.21
CA ALA A 302 36.04 -15.42 -20.13
C ALA A 302 36.50 -16.15 -18.87
N LYS A 303 36.38 -15.45 -17.74
CA LYS A 303 36.71 -15.99 -16.40
C LYS A 303 35.46 -16.54 -15.72
N GLU A 304 35.67 -17.43 -14.76
CA GLU A 304 34.60 -18.00 -13.97
C GLU A 304 33.86 -16.93 -13.17
N ALA A 305 32.53 -17.04 -13.14
CA ALA A 305 31.64 -16.33 -12.22
C ALA A 305 31.21 -17.28 -11.10
N VAL A 306 30.62 -16.72 -10.04
CA VAL A 306 30.02 -17.49 -8.96
C VAL A 306 28.52 -17.55 -9.19
N TRP A 307 27.99 -18.76 -9.31
CA TRP A 307 26.59 -19.04 -9.65
C TRP A 307 25.82 -19.60 -8.46
N PHE A 308 24.58 -19.18 -8.32
CA PHE A 308 23.60 -19.71 -7.38
C PHE A 308 22.76 -20.79 -8.07
N ARG A 309 22.74 -22.01 -7.51
CA ARG A 309 21.90 -23.12 -7.96
C ARG A 309 20.43 -22.88 -7.63
N SER A 310 19.87 -21.76 -8.07
CA SER A 310 18.49 -21.39 -7.81
C SER A 310 17.49 -22.36 -8.43
N THR A 311 17.89 -23.09 -9.47
CA THR A 311 17.11 -24.19 -10.08
C THR A 311 16.78 -25.32 -9.09
N MET A 312 17.64 -25.59 -8.11
CA MET A 312 17.35 -26.55 -7.03
C MET A 312 16.16 -26.10 -6.15
N LEU A 313 15.79 -24.83 -6.21
CA LEU A 313 14.70 -24.21 -5.47
C LEU A 313 13.56 -23.73 -6.38
N GLY A 314 13.48 -24.29 -7.60
CA GLY A 314 12.38 -24.06 -8.53
C GLY A 314 12.51 -22.78 -9.39
N ASP A 315 13.72 -22.25 -9.59
CA ASP A 315 13.96 -21.24 -10.61
C ASP A 315 14.08 -21.90 -12.00
N GLU A 316 13.90 -21.11 -13.05
CA GLU A 316 14.05 -21.55 -14.44
C GLU A 316 15.54 -21.73 -14.83
N GLU A 317 16.41 -20.91 -14.24
CA GLU A 317 17.86 -20.95 -14.51
C GLU A 317 18.64 -20.47 -13.29
N ASP A 318 19.92 -20.93 -13.19
CA ASP A 318 20.83 -20.48 -12.14
C ASP A 318 21.24 -19.01 -12.33
N ARG A 319 21.49 -18.31 -11.21
CA ARG A 319 21.74 -16.86 -11.19
C ARG A 319 23.18 -16.54 -10.79
N VAL A 320 23.76 -15.51 -11.40
CA VAL A 320 25.09 -15.03 -11.02
C VAL A 320 25.02 -14.27 -9.69
N LEU A 321 25.80 -14.70 -8.70
CA LEU A 321 25.97 -13.98 -7.43
C LEU A 321 27.18 -13.05 -7.45
N VAL A 322 28.31 -13.52 -8.04
CA VAL A 322 29.52 -12.71 -8.16
C VAL A 322 30.01 -12.81 -9.61
N LYS A 323 30.21 -11.66 -10.22
CA LYS A 323 30.74 -11.56 -11.59
C LYS A 323 32.16 -12.08 -11.67
N SER A 324 32.63 -12.36 -12.87
CA SER A 324 34.03 -12.72 -13.16
C SER A 324 35.05 -11.64 -12.79
N SER A 325 34.60 -10.39 -12.59
CA SER A 325 35.41 -9.29 -12.03
C SER A 325 35.66 -9.40 -10.52
N GLY A 326 34.93 -10.27 -9.82
CA GLY A 326 34.91 -10.36 -8.35
C GLY A 326 33.89 -9.46 -7.67
N GLU A 327 33.10 -8.70 -8.44
CA GLU A 327 32.05 -7.84 -7.91
C GLU A 327 30.74 -8.63 -7.70
N PRO A 328 30.05 -8.51 -6.55
CA PRO A 328 28.71 -9.06 -6.36
C PRO A 328 27.73 -8.49 -7.37
N THR A 329 26.72 -9.29 -7.73
CA THR A 329 25.50 -8.79 -8.38
C THR A 329 24.54 -8.26 -7.31
N TYR A 330 23.44 -7.61 -7.70
CA TYR A 330 22.44 -7.07 -6.76
C TYR A 330 21.80 -8.13 -5.86
N VAL A 331 21.69 -9.37 -6.32
CA VAL A 331 21.04 -10.46 -5.59
C VAL A 331 21.71 -10.73 -4.24
N LEU A 332 23.03 -10.74 -4.19
CA LEU A 332 23.76 -11.12 -2.98
C LEU A 332 23.63 -10.08 -1.83
N PRO A 333 23.81 -8.76 -2.07
CA PRO A 333 23.53 -7.75 -1.06
C PRO A 333 22.04 -7.70 -0.67
N ASP A 334 21.11 -7.96 -1.60
CA ASP A 334 19.69 -7.99 -1.28
C ASP A 334 19.31 -9.16 -0.37
N ILE A 335 19.91 -10.34 -0.53
CA ILE A 335 19.74 -11.45 0.44
C ILE A 335 20.25 -11.00 1.81
N ALA A 336 21.43 -10.37 1.88
CA ALA A 336 22.01 -9.90 3.14
C ALA A 336 21.13 -8.84 3.82
N TYR A 337 20.54 -7.95 3.05
CA TYR A 337 19.61 -6.94 3.52
C TYR A 337 18.30 -7.55 4.06
N HIS A 338 17.76 -8.57 3.38
CA HIS A 338 16.56 -9.26 3.87
C HIS A 338 16.84 -10.08 5.14
N VAL A 339 18.05 -10.63 5.28
CA VAL A 339 18.48 -11.24 6.56
C VAL A 339 18.51 -10.19 7.67
N ASP A 340 19.03 -8.99 7.42
CA ASP A 340 19.00 -7.87 8.38
C ASP A 340 17.57 -7.53 8.80
N LYS A 341 16.63 -7.41 7.85
CA LYS A 341 15.21 -7.16 8.15
C LYS A 341 14.62 -8.25 9.05
N LEU A 342 14.85 -9.51 8.73
CA LEU A 342 14.37 -10.64 9.52
C LEU A 342 15.00 -10.68 10.92
N ASP A 343 16.29 -10.35 11.03
CA ASP A 343 17.03 -10.30 12.31
C ASP A 343 16.57 -9.12 13.20
N ARG A 344 16.05 -8.03 12.60
CA ARG A 344 15.37 -6.94 13.33
C ARG A 344 13.99 -7.37 13.88
N GLY A 345 13.49 -8.55 13.54
CA GLY A 345 12.30 -9.17 14.13
C GLY A 345 10.96 -8.71 13.54
N PHE A 346 10.94 -8.20 12.33
CA PHE A 346 9.68 -7.88 11.65
C PHE A 346 8.89 -9.16 11.32
N ALA A 347 7.62 -9.19 11.74
CA ALA A 347 6.72 -10.29 11.48
C ALA A 347 6.07 -10.22 10.09
N TYR A 348 6.04 -9.03 9.48
CA TYR A 348 5.44 -8.76 8.18
C TYR A 348 6.26 -7.70 7.43
N LEU A 349 6.72 -8.04 6.25
CA LEU A 349 7.59 -7.19 5.43
C LEU A 349 6.93 -6.99 4.06
N ILE A 350 6.79 -5.75 3.60
CA ILE A 350 6.37 -5.43 2.23
C ILE A 350 7.48 -4.70 1.52
N ASN A 351 7.94 -5.25 0.39
CA ASN A 351 8.81 -4.57 -0.55
C ASN A 351 7.98 -4.10 -1.76
N VAL A 352 7.90 -2.80 -1.97
CA VAL A 352 7.17 -2.21 -3.10
C VAL A 352 8.15 -1.97 -4.24
N LEU A 353 8.01 -2.77 -5.30
CA LEU A 353 8.97 -2.82 -6.41
C LEU A 353 8.30 -2.59 -7.77
N GLY A 354 9.06 -2.08 -8.74
CA GLY A 354 8.65 -2.12 -10.15
C GLY A 354 8.58 -3.57 -10.67
N THR A 355 7.73 -3.81 -11.65
CA THR A 355 7.56 -5.16 -12.25
C THR A 355 8.82 -5.72 -12.91
N ASP A 356 9.78 -4.86 -13.24
CA ASP A 356 11.11 -5.24 -13.75
C ASP A 356 11.99 -5.95 -12.70
N HIS A 357 11.66 -5.85 -11.40
CA HIS A 357 12.39 -6.49 -10.30
C HIS A 357 11.80 -7.84 -9.84
N ILE A 358 10.80 -8.40 -10.53
CA ILE A 358 10.13 -9.64 -10.10
C ILE A 358 11.09 -10.84 -9.97
N ILE A 359 12.00 -11.00 -10.94
CA ILE A 359 12.96 -12.11 -10.95
C ILE A 359 13.93 -11.99 -9.78
N GLU A 360 14.41 -10.77 -9.53
CA GLU A 360 15.32 -10.47 -8.42
C GLU A 360 14.68 -10.79 -7.07
N ALA A 361 13.45 -10.31 -6.84
CA ALA A 361 12.70 -10.60 -5.61
C ALA A 361 12.48 -12.11 -5.38
N GLN A 362 12.15 -12.86 -6.44
CA GLN A 362 12.02 -14.32 -6.34
C GLN A 362 13.36 -15.00 -6.02
N THR A 363 14.45 -14.50 -6.60
CA THR A 363 15.80 -15.05 -6.34
C THR A 363 16.22 -14.78 -4.90
N VAL A 364 15.90 -13.60 -4.35
CA VAL A 364 16.13 -13.27 -2.94
C VAL A 364 15.38 -14.23 -2.02
N ALA A 365 14.10 -14.51 -2.28
CA ALA A 365 13.30 -15.45 -1.49
C ALA A 365 13.93 -16.88 -1.50
N ARG A 366 14.39 -17.34 -2.67
CA ARG A 366 15.13 -18.62 -2.80
C ARG A 366 16.45 -18.58 -2.03
N GLY A 367 17.18 -17.46 -2.08
CA GLY A 367 18.42 -17.26 -1.33
C GLY A 367 18.20 -17.37 0.19
N LEU A 368 17.14 -16.75 0.71
CA LEU A 368 16.74 -16.90 2.12
C LEU A 368 16.45 -18.34 2.47
N GLN A 369 15.69 -19.05 1.63
CA GLN A 369 15.38 -20.47 1.82
C GLN A 369 16.65 -21.33 1.80
N ALA A 370 17.59 -21.07 0.90
CA ALA A 370 18.86 -21.81 0.77
C ALA A 370 19.73 -21.71 2.03
N ILE A 371 19.70 -20.58 2.74
CA ILE A 371 20.44 -20.38 3.99
C ILE A 371 19.60 -20.72 5.24
N GLY A 372 18.43 -21.39 5.07
CA GLY A 372 17.59 -21.86 6.17
C GLY A 372 16.76 -20.75 6.85
N ARG A 373 16.55 -19.59 6.20
CA ARG A 373 15.66 -18.53 6.67
C ARG A 373 14.27 -18.72 6.09
N ASP A 374 13.25 -18.37 6.87
CA ASP A 374 11.86 -18.40 6.42
C ASP A 374 11.54 -17.17 5.55
N PRO A 375 11.21 -17.33 4.26
CA PRO A 375 10.86 -16.22 3.40
C PRO A 375 9.39 -15.77 3.54
N ARG A 376 8.52 -16.52 4.24
CA ARG A 376 7.07 -16.24 4.31
C ARG A 376 6.70 -14.85 4.85
N PRO A 377 7.45 -14.24 5.79
CA PRO A 377 7.18 -12.87 6.20
C PRO A 377 7.42 -11.81 5.11
N VAL A 378 8.15 -12.14 4.03
CA VAL A 378 8.54 -11.20 2.97
C VAL A 378 7.50 -11.22 1.85
N HIS A 379 6.74 -10.15 1.73
CA HIS A 379 5.74 -9.94 0.69
C HIS A 379 6.26 -8.94 -0.34
N VAL A 380 5.99 -9.19 -1.61
CA VAL A 380 6.39 -8.32 -2.72
C VAL A 380 5.14 -7.72 -3.35
N LEU A 381 5.04 -6.40 -3.31
CA LEU A 381 4.00 -5.65 -3.99
C LEU A 381 4.59 -5.01 -5.25
N LEU A 382 4.21 -5.55 -6.40
CA LEU A 382 4.69 -5.06 -7.70
C LEU A 382 3.79 -3.96 -8.24
N HIS A 383 4.39 -2.96 -8.88
CA HIS A 383 3.64 -1.93 -9.59
C HIS A 383 4.16 -1.69 -11.00
N GLN A 384 3.23 -1.38 -11.92
CA GLN A 384 3.50 -1.00 -13.30
C GLN A 384 3.95 0.46 -13.43
N PHE A 385 4.38 0.85 -14.61
CA PHE A 385 4.81 2.20 -14.93
C PHE A 385 3.65 3.23 -14.91
N VAL A 386 4.03 4.51 -14.87
CA VAL A 386 3.14 5.66 -14.98
C VAL A 386 3.41 6.38 -16.27
N THR A 387 2.35 6.74 -16.99
CA THR A 387 2.40 7.67 -18.12
C THR A 387 1.52 8.86 -17.80
N LEU A 388 2.05 10.07 -17.93
CA LEU A 388 1.27 11.29 -17.82
C LEU A 388 0.58 11.59 -19.16
N PHE A 389 -0.70 11.95 -19.10
CA PHE A 389 -1.49 12.37 -20.25
C PHE A 389 -1.90 13.82 -20.09
N GLU A 390 -1.81 14.60 -21.17
CA GLU A 390 -2.22 15.99 -21.24
C GLU A 390 -2.75 16.28 -22.64
N GLY A 391 -3.93 16.86 -22.75
CA GLY A 391 -4.62 17.10 -24.05
C GLY A 391 -4.92 15.81 -24.83
N GLY A 392 -5.04 14.67 -24.15
CA GLY A 392 -5.27 13.36 -24.77
C GLY A 392 -4.01 12.70 -25.34
N GLU A 393 -2.82 13.29 -25.16
CA GLU A 393 -1.54 12.75 -25.62
C GLU A 393 -0.63 12.37 -24.45
N ALA A 394 0.17 11.29 -24.64
CA ALA A 394 1.16 10.88 -23.65
C ALA A 394 2.36 11.86 -23.64
N ARG A 395 2.64 12.44 -22.47
CA ARG A 395 3.81 13.28 -22.26
C ARG A 395 5.08 12.42 -22.26
N LYS A 396 5.98 12.71 -23.19
CA LYS A 396 7.26 11.96 -23.31
C LYS A 396 8.14 12.29 -22.12
N MET A 397 8.63 11.25 -21.44
CA MET A 397 9.59 11.35 -20.35
C MET A 397 10.86 10.55 -20.68
N SER A 398 12.03 11.11 -20.37
CA SER A 398 13.32 10.45 -20.56
C SER A 398 14.29 10.88 -19.46
N THR A 399 14.55 9.99 -18.51
CA THR A 399 15.50 10.24 -17.41
C THR A 399 16.93 10.52 -17.91
N ARG A 400 17.34 9.91 -19.02
CA ARG A 400 18.67 10.12 -19.61
C ARG A 400 18.84 11.51 -20.24
N ARG A 401 17.76 12.15 -20.69
CA ARG A 401 17.76 13.50 -21.28
C ARG A 401 17.44 14.59 -20.27
N GLY A 402 17.16 14.24 -19.00
CA GLY A 402 16.64 15.19 -18.01
C GLY A 402 15.20 15.64 -18.26
N GLU A 403 14.49 14.98 -19.18
CA GLU A 403 13.09 15.27 -19.50
C GLU A 403 12.18 14.36 -18.68
N TYR A 404 11.99 14.66 -17.40
CA TYR A 404 11.08 13.94 -16.50
C TYR A 404 10.30 14.94 -15.65
N VAL A 405 9.13 14.54 -15.22
CA VAL A 405 8.33 15.32 -14.27
C VAL A 405 8.67 14.87 -12.86
N THR A 406 9.03 15.81 -12.02
CA THR A 406 9.32 15.57 -10.61
C THR A 406 8.04 15.47 -9.80
N LEU A 407 8.13 14.88 -8.60
CA LEU A 407 7.03 14.90 -7.64
C LEU A 407 6.62 16.34 -7.29
N ASP A 408 7.59 17.23 -7.11
CA ASP A 408 7.32 18.62 -6.74
C ASP A 408 6.53 19.36 -7.81
N GLU A 409 6.94 19.23 -9.09
CA GLU A 409 6.20 19.82 -10.21
C GLU A 409 4.77 19.27 -10.31
N LEU A 410 4.60 17.95 -10.12
CA LEU A 410 3.27 17.35 -10.15
C LEU A 410 2.39 17.85 -8.99
N VAL A 411 2.94 17.96 -7.78
CA VAL A 411 2.20 18.48 -6.61
C VAL A 411 1.87 19.96 -6.78
N GLU A 412 2.74 20.75 -7.42
CA GLU A 412 2.47 22.16 -7.73
C GLU A 412 1.36 22.32 -8.77
N ASP A 413 1.29 21.43 -9.73
CA ASP A 413 0.30 21.45 -10.80
C ASP A 413 -1.10 21.01 -10.33
N VAL A 414 -1.20 19.89 -9.62
CA VAL A 414 -2.51 19.26 -9.31
C VAL A 414 -2.83 19.13 -7.82
N GLY A 415 -1.87 19.36 -6.94
CA GLY A 415 -2.03 19.20 -5.49
C GLY A 415 -1.75 17.78 -4.98
N ALA A 416 -1.36 17.71 -3.70
CA ALA A 416 -0.90 16.46 -3.05
C ALA A 416 -1.99 15.37 -3.00
N ASP A 417 -3.21 15.72 -2.60
CA ASP A 417 -4.32 14.78 -2.47
C ASP A 417 -4.71 14.18 -3.82
N VAL A 418 -4.66 14.99 -4.88
CA VAL A 418 -4.92 14.54 -6.25
C VAL A 418 -3.84 13.55 -6.70
N VAL A 419 -2.56 13.85 -6.45
CA VAL A 419 -1.45 12.91 -6.75
C VAL A 419 -1.69 11.57 -6.05
N ARG A 420 -2.01 11.57 -4.77
CA ARG A 420 -2.26 10.34 -4.01
C ARG A 420 -3.44 9.54 -4.54
N TYR A 421 -4.57 10.19 -4.72
CA TYR A 421 -5.79 9.50 -5.17
C TYR A 421 -5.64 8.92 -6.57
N PHE A 422 -5.13 9.70 -7.54
CA PHE A 422 -5.00 9.24 -8.93
C PHE A 422 -4.06 8.03 -9.05
N ILE A 423 -3.02 7.98 -8.22
CA ILE A 423 -2.14 6.80 -8.13
C ILE A 423 -2.91 5.59 -7.55
N LEU A 424 -3.73 5.79 -6.51
CA LEU A 424 -4.51 4.74 -5.87
C LEU A 424 -5.76 4.33 -6.66
N ALA A 425 -6.23 5.15 -7.60
CA ALA A 425 -7.42 4.86 -8.40
C ALA A 425 -7.21 3.74 -9.44
N ARG A 426 -6.05 3.10 -9.46
CA ARG A 426 -5.72 1.95 -10.31
C ARG A 426 -5.01 0.87 -9.50
N SER A 427 -5.29 -0.40 -9.86
CA SER A 427 -4.55 -1.53 -9.29
C SER A 427 -3.03 -1.35 -9.53
N PRO A 428 -2.17 -1.69 -8.56
CA PRO A 428 -0.72 -1.68 -8.75
C PRO A 428 -0.27 -2.42 -10.01
N ASN A 429 -0.87 -3.57 -10.30
CA ASN A 429 -0.54 -4.42 -11.45
C ASN A 429 -0.98 -3.84 -12.81
N SER A 430 -1.75 -2.76 -12.83
CA SER A 430 -2.20 -2.11 -14.07
C SER A 430 -1.30 -0.93 -14.43
N HIS A 431 -1.07 -0.70 -15.72
CA HIS A 431 -0.46 0.53 -16.19
C HIS A 431 -1.29 1.75 -15.73
N LEU A 432 -0.62 2.77 -15.23
CA LEU A 432 -1.28 4.00 -14.77
C LEU A 432 -1.16 5.09 -15.85
N GLU A 433 -2.29 5.45 -16.41
CA GLU A 433 -2.47 6.65 -17.20
C GLU A 433 -2.96 7.77 -16.26
N PHE A 434 -2.07 8.71 -15.96
CA PHE A 434 -2.37 9.84 -15.08
C PHE A 434 -2.84 11.02 -15.95
N ASP A 435 -4.14 11.27 -15.94
CA ASP A 435 -4.79 12.35 -16.72
C ASP A 435 -4.66 13.68 -15.97
N LEU A 436 -3.78 14.56 -16.47
CA LEU A 436 -3.54 15.88 -15.90
C LEU A 436 -4.73 16.83 -16.09
N ASP A 437 -5.46 16.69 -17.20
CA ASP A 437 -6.60 17.56 -17.48
C ASP A 437 -7.75 17.30 -16.49
N LEU A 438 -8.04 16.02 -16.20
CA LEU A 438 -8.99 15.64 -15.16
C LEU A 438 -8.47 16.00 -13.76
N ALA A 439 -7.18 15.79 -13.51
CA ALA A 439 -6.55 16.04 -12.21
C ALA A 439 -6.62 17.52 -11.80
N ARG A 440 -6.54 18.46 -12.75
CA ARG A 440 -6.63 19.93 -12.52
C ARG A 440 -8.06 20.42 -12.27
N GLN A 441 -9.08 19.62 -12.53
CA GLN A 441 -10.47 20.05 -12.37
C GLN A 441 -10.85 20.20 -10.90
N GLN A 442 -11.40 21.35 -10.54
CA GLN A 442 -11.94 21.65 -9.21
C GLN A 442 -13.47 21.50 -9.21
N ALA A 443 -13.96 20.34 -9.61
CA ALA A 443 -15.37 20.05 -9.80
C ALA A 443 -15.66 18.56 -9.49
N ASN A 444 -16.94 18.20 -9.48
CA ASN A 444 -17.41 16.84 -9.15
C ASN A 444 -16.91 15.76 -10.11
N GLU A 445 -16.44 16.11 -11.29
CA GLU A 445 -15.79 15.22 -12.25
C GLU A 445 -14.45 14.69 -11.71
N ASN A 446 -13.75 15.50 -10.89
CA ASN A 446 -12.55 15.06 -10.19
C ASN A 446 -12.96 14.25 -8.94
N PRO A 447 -12.61 12.95 -8.86
CA PRO A 447 -13.02 12.11 -7.75
C PRO A 447 -12.52 12.59 -6.38
N VAL A 448 -11.39 13.29 -6.34
CA VAL A 448 -10.83 13.85 -5.09
C VAL A 448 -11.77 14.90 -4.51
N TYR A 449 -12.18 15.85 -5.35
CA TYR A 449 -13.16 16.86 -4.98
C TYR A 449 -14.48 16.23 -4.55
N TYR A 450 -14.93 15.23 -5.27
CA TYR A 450 -16.19 14.54 -4.99
C TYR A 450 -16.15 13.84 -3.62
N ILE A 451 -15.05 13.17 -3.27
CA ILE A 451 -14.90 12.49 -1.98
C ILE A 451 -14.73 13.51 -0.84
N GLN A 452 -13.85 14.51 -1.01
CA GLN A 452 -13.62 15.54 0.01
C GLN A 452 -14.87 16.39 0.26
N ASN A 453 -15.66 16.67 -0.78
CA ASN A 453 -16.92 17.42 -0.66
C ASN A 453 -17.93 16.70 0.25
N ALA A 454 -17.92 15.37 0.34
CA ALA A 454 -18.77 14.66 1.30
C ALA A 454 -18.40 15.02 2.75
N HIS A 455 -17.10 15.07 3.09
CA HIS A 455 -16.63 15.53 4.40
C HIS A 455 -16.97 17.01 4.65
N VAL A 456 -16.75 17.88 3.66
CA VAL A 456 -17.06 19.32 3.73
C VAL A 456 -18.55 19.56 3.96
N ARG A 457 -19.43 18.80 3.28
CA ARG A 457 -20.88 18.86 3.46
C ARG A 457 -21.28 18.52 4.89
N CYS A 458 -20.70 17.46 5.49
CA CYS A 458 -20.92 17.15 6.91
C CYS A 458 -20.48 18.32 7.81
N ALA A 459 -19.27 18.86 7.61
CA ALA A 459 -18.78 20.02 8.37
C ALA A 459 -19.69 21.25 8.22
N GLY A 460 -20.23 21.47 7.01
CA GLY A 460 -21.18 22.55 6.70
C GLY A 460 -22.48 22.46 7.50
N ILE A 461 -23.04 21.24 7.62
CA ILE A 461 -24.24 21.00 8.47
C ILE A 461 -23.96 21.43 9.91
N PHE A 462 -22.83 21.06 10.48
CA PHE A 462 -22.50 21.39 11.88
C PHE A 462 -22.32 22.89 12.09
N ARG A 463 -21.68 23.59 11.17
CA ARG A 463 -21.58 25.06 11.24
C ARG A 463 -22.96 25.73 11.24
N GLN A 464 -23.84 25.33 10.32
CA GLN A 464 -25.21 25.87 10.24
C GLN A 464 -26.05 25.49 11.45
N ALA A 465 -25.92 24.26 12.00
CA ALA A 465 -26.60 23.84 13.22
C ALA A 465 -26.19 24.69 14.41
N ALA A 466 -24.89 24.96 14.56
CA ALA A 466 -24.35 25.82 15.63
C ALA A 466 -24.90 27.27 15.54
N GLU A 467 -25.00 27.83 14.33
CA GLU A 467 -25.61 29.15 14.10
C GLU A 467 -27.10 29.20 14.53
N GLN A 468 -27.80 28.07 14.45
CA GLN A 468 -29.20 27.92 14.87
C GLN A 468 -29.34 27.47 16.32
N GLY A 469 -28.23 27.28 17.05
CA GLY A 469 -28.24 26.76 18.43
C GLY A 469 -28.72 25.33 18.57
N LEU A 470 -28.66 24.54 17.47
CA LEU A 470 -29.05 23.13 17.47
C LEU A 470 -27.81 22.25 17.74
N THR A 471 -27.94 21.35 18.71
CA THR A 471 -26.92 20.32 19.03
C THR A 471 -27.48 18.93 18.81
N ASP A 472 -26.61 17.93 18.76
CA ASP A 472 -26.98 16.51 18.69
C ASP A 472 -27.10 15.84 20.09
N ASP A 473 -27.08 16.64 21.16
CA ASP A 473 -27.24 16.14 22.54
C ASP A 473 -28.62 15.53 22.76
N GLY A 474 -28.62 14.29 23.29
CA GLY A 474 -29.84 13.55 23.55
C GLY A 474 -30.57 13.10 22.29
N ALA A 475 -29.86 12.90 21.19
CA ALA A 475 -30.40 12.36 19.95
C ALA A 475 -31.02 10.97 20.17
N ASP A 476 -32.22 10.77 19.65
CA ASP A 476 -32.87 9.45 19.58
C ASP A 476 -32.62 8.83 18.20
N LEU A 477 -31.67 7.90 18.13
CA LEU A 477 -31.27 7.28 16.86
C LEU A 477 -32.36 6.38 16.26
N SER A 478 -33.38 5.97 17.04
CA SER A 478 -34.52 5.19 16.53
C SER A 478 -35.38 5.95 15.52
N LEU A 479 -35.19 7.27 15.43
CA LEU A 479 -35.84 8.14 14.45
C LEU A 479 -35.19 8.14 13.08
N LEU A 480 -34.02 7.47 12.90
CA LEU A 480 -33.33 7.33 11.62
C LEU A 480 -34.05 6.31 10.73
N GLY A 481 -34.31 6.70 9.50
CA GLY A 481 -35.03 5.90 8.51
C GLY A 481 -34.14 4.92 7.74
N GLU A 482 -34.74 4.25 6.76
CA GLU A 482 -34.03 3.28 5.90
C GLU A 482 -32.89 3.93 5.09
N PRO A 483 -32.99 5.16 4.55
CA PRO A 483 -31.88 5.78 3.83
C PRO A 483 -30.62 5.94 4.69
N GLU A 484 -30.78 6.41 5.93
CA GLU A 484 -29.66 6.56 6.89
C GLU A 484 -29.09 5.19 7.29
N GLN A 485 -29.94 4.20 7.53
CA GLN A 485 -29.51 2.83 7.87
C GLN A 485 -28.79 2.16 6.71
N ALA A 486 -29.22 2.36 5.47
CA ALA A 486 -28.55 1.85 4.28
C ALA A 486 -27.14 2.45 4.14
N PHE A 487 -26.97 3.75 4.36
CA PHE A 487 -25.67 4.38 4.35
C PHE A 487 -24.79 3.92 5.54
N LEU A 488 -25.37 3.67 6.72
CA LEU A 488 -24.65 3.12 7.85
C LEU A 488 -24.08 1.72 7.54
N ARG A 489 -24.87 0.86 6.87
CA ARG A 489 -24.35 -0.43 6.35
C ARG A 489 -23.16 -0.24 5.42
N LYS A 490 -23.19 0.82 4.59
CA LYS A 490 -22.06 1.16 3.70
C LYS A 490 -20.83 1.61 4.48
N MET A 491 -20.99 2.44 5.52
CA MET A 491 -19.87 2.83 6.39
C MET A 491 -19.20 1.62 7.05
N LEU A 492 -19.99 0.64 7.48
CA LEU A 492 -19.53 -0.60 8.14
C LEU A 492 -18.81 -1.59 7.18
N GLU A 493 -18.66 -1.28 5.91
CA GLU A 493 -17.84 -2.09 4.97
C GLU A 493 -16.34 -1.85 5.15
N LEU A 494 -15.91 -0.72 5.71
CA LEU A 494 -14.49 -0.36 5.77
C LEU A 494 -13.60 -1.43 6.42
N PRO A 495 -13.97 -2.09 7.53
CA PRO A 495 -13.18 -3.19 8.09
C PRO A 495 -12.91 -4.33 7.10
N GLU A 496 -13.90 -4.69 6.28
CA GLU A 496 -13.78 -5.73 5.25
C GLU A 496 -12.83 -5.28 4.13
N VAL A 497 -12.92 -4.01 3.72
CA VAL A 497 -12.04 -3.41 2.72
C VAL A 497 -10.58 -3.41 3.19
N LEU A 498 -10.34 -3.10 4.47
CA LEU A 498 -9.00 -3.13 5.06
C LEU A 498 -8.39 -4.54 5.04
N VAL A 499 -9.18 -5.55 5.44
CA VAL A 499 -8.73 -6.96 5.40
C VAL A 499 -8.45 -7.39 3.96
N GLN A 500 -9.33 -7.08 3.02
CA GLN A 500 -9.09 -7.40 1.60
C GLN A 500 -7.87 -6.67 1.03
N ALA A 501 -7.64 -5.41 1.41
CA ALA A 501 -6.46 -4.66 0.97
C ALA A 501 -5.16 -5.30 1.50
N TYR A 502 -5.20 -5.84 2.71
CA TYR A 502 -4.10 -6.57 3.33
C TYR A 502 -3.85 -7.93 2.66
N ASP A 503 -4.89 -8.77 2.55
CA ASP A 503 -4.79 -10.14 2.04
C ASP A 503 -4.32 -10.17 0.57
N GLU A 504 -4.75 -9.19 -0.22
CA GLU A 504 -4.45 -9.12 -1.65
C GLU A 504 -3.32 -8.13 -1.99
N LEU A 505 -2.69 -7.48 -1.00
CA LEU A 505 -1.74 -6.37 -1.21
C LEU A 505 -2.32 -5.30 -2.17
N ALA A 506 -3.55 -4.89 -1.92
CA ALA A 506 -4.38 -4.12 -2.85
C ALA A 506 -4.86 -2.76 -2.28
N PRO A 507 -3.94 -1.78 -2.05
CA PRO A 507 -4.29 -0.49 -1.43
C PRO A 507 -5.34 0.31 -2.22
N HIS A 508 -5.47 0.08 -3.52
CA HIS A 508 -6.49 0.71 -4.38
C HIS A 508 -7.92 0.39 -3.95
N LYS A 509 -8.16 -0.70 -3.21
CA LYS A 509 -9.49 -1.01 -2.67
C LYS A 509 -9.99 0.07 -1.71
N VAL A 510 -9.10 0.73 -0.98
CA VAL A 510 -9.45 1.87 -0.11
C VAL A 510 -9.95 3.05 -0.94
N ALA A 511 -9.28 3.38 -2.05
CA ALA A 511 -9.69 4.45 -2.95
C ALA A 511 -11.02 4.15 -3.66
N PHE A 512 -11.24 2.90 -4.07
CA PHE A 512 -12.52 2.47 -4.66
C PHE A 512 -13.66 2.58 -3.66
N TYR A 513 -13.43 2.13 -2.43
CA TYR A 513 -14.42 2.26 -1.36
C TYR A 513 -14.71 3.75 -1.05
N ALA A 514 -13.69 4.61 -0.98
CA ALA A 514 -13.86 6.04 -0.75
C ALA A 514 -14.80 6.69 -1.78
N LEU A 515 -14.59 6.38 -3.05
CA LEU A 515 -15.43 6.90 -4.14
C LEU A 515 -16.85 6.35 -4.07
N ASP A 516 -17.00 5.06 -3.77
CA ASP A 516 -18.30 4.40 -3.66
C ASP A 516 -19.09 4.92 -2.45
N LEU A 517 -18.42 5.13 -1.31
CA LEU A 517 -19.00 5.77 -0.13
C LEU A 517 -19.52 7.18 -0.46
N ALA A 518 -18.73 7.99 -1.18
CA ALA A 518 -19.15 9.33 -1.60
C ALA A 518 -20.32 9.29 -2.60
N ARG A 519 -20.36 8.32 -3.52
CA ARG A 519 -21.47 8.12 -4.46
C ARG A 519 -22.79 7.81 -3.77
N GLN A 520 -22.76 7.10 -2.64
CA GLN A 520 -23.97 6.84 -1.84
C GLN A 520 -24.32 8.01 -0.93
N PHE A 521 -23.31 8.77 -0.46
CA PHE A 521 -23.52 9.92 0.41
C PHE A 521 -24.22 11.10 -0.29
N HIS A 522 -23.82 11.47 -1.49
CA HIS A 522 -24.34 12.69 -2.10
C HIS A 522 -25.85 12.64 -2.39
N PRO A 523 -26.42 11.54 -2.93
CA PRO A 523 -27.88 11.40 -3.03
C PRO A 523 -28.57 11.42 -1.66
N LEU A 524 -27.99 10.73 -0.65
CA LEU A 524 -28.53 10.74 0.71
C LEU A 524 -28.59 12.18 1.27
N TYR A 525 -27.52 12.95 1.09
CA TYR A 525 -27.46 14.34 1.56
C TYR A 525 -28.55 15.22 0.95
N GLU A 526 -28.92 15.00 -0.31
CA GLU A 526 -29.99 15.73 -1.01
C GLU A 526 -31.39 15.27 -0.52
N GLU A 527 -31.57 13.99 -0.21
CA GLU A 527 -32.81 13.39 0.24
C GLU A 527 -33.05 13.64 1.74
N VAL A 528 -32.06 13.40 2.57
CA VAL A 528 -32.15 13.44 4.05
C VAL A 528 -31.71 14.79 4.58
N ARG A 529 -32.62 15.75 4.57
CA ARG A 529 -32.35 17.10 5.09
C ARG A 529 -32.32 17.14 6.60
N VAL A 530 -31.42 17.96 7.17
CA VAL A 530 -31.26 18.13 8.63
C VAL A 530 -31.90 19.45 9.09
N LEU A 531 -31.49 20.56 8.50
CA LEU A 531 -31.80 21.91 8.93
C LEU A 531 -32.93 22.56 8.09
N HIS A 532 -33.98 21.81 7.81
CA HIS A 532 -35.14 22.31 7.08
C HIS A 532 -36.31 22.53 8.04
N SER A 533 -37.11 23.58 7.79
CA SER A 533 -38.25 23.97 8.66
C SER A 533 -39.31 22.89 8.87
N GLU A 534 -39.39 21.93 7.95
CA GLU A 534 -40.34 20.82 8.00
C GLU A 534 -39.80 19.59 8.79
N VAL A 535 -38.52 19.60 9.18
CA VAL A 535 -37.91 18.50 9.91
C VAL A 535 -38.13 18.71 11.40
N PRO A 536 -38.77 17.76 12.14
CA PRO A 536 -38.92 17.85 13.59
C PRO A 536 -37.57 17.96 14.30
N ALA A 537 -37.50 18.70 15.40
CA ALA A 537 -36.23 18.99 16.07
C ALA A 537 -35.53 17.73 16.64
N ASP A 538 -36.29 16.73 17.06
CA ASP A 538 -35.76 15.43 17.49
C ASP A 538 -35.17 14.61 16.35
N VAL A 539 -35.82 14.60 15.19
CA VAL A 539 -35.28 13.99 13.96
C VAL A 539 -34.03 14.74 13.49
N ALA A 540 -34.02 16.08 13.54
CA ALA A 540 -32.85 16.87 13.20
C ALA A 540 -31.64 16.52 14.11
N LYS A 541 -31.84 16.31 15.40
CA LYS A 541 -30.81 15.86 16.34
C LYS A 541 -30.28 14.46 15.99
N ALA A 542 -31.17 13.52 15.71
CA ALA A 542 -30.79 12.16 15.30
C ALA A 542 -29.94 12.18 14.02
N ARG A 543 -30.35 12.96 13.02
CA ARG A 543 -29.61 13.16 11.78
C ARG A 543 -28.27 13.86 11.98
N LEU A 544 -28.19 14.87 12.83
CA LEU A 544 -26.90 15.47 13.20
C LEU A 544 -25.94 14.44 13.78
N ARG A 545 -26.41 13.60 14.69
CA ARG A 545 -25.61 12.52 15.29
C ARG A 545 -25.10 11.54 14.25
N PHE A 546 -25.97 11.14 13.31
CA PHE A 546 -25.62 10.29 12.18
C PHE A 546 -24.56 10.95 11.26
N TYR A 547 -24.73 12.23 10.88
CA TYR A 547 -23.76 12.93 10.03
C TYR A 547 -22.41 13.13 10.73
N ARG A 548 -22.38 13.18 12.07
CA ARG A 548 -21.12 13.16 12.83
C ARG A 548 -20.37 11.84 12.63
N ALA A 549 -21.05 10.72 12.71
CA ALA A 549 -20.46 9.43 12.41
C ALA A 549 -19.96 9.36 10.94
N ALA A 550 -20.77 9.85 10.00
CA ALA A 550 -20.38 9.90 8.57
C ALA A 550 -19.12 10.74 8.35
N GLN A 551 -19.01 11.92 8.98
CA GLN A 551 -17.82 12.78 8.90
C GLN A 551 -16.57 12.06 9.41
N ILE A 552 -16.65 11.36 10.54
CA ILE A 552 -15.55 10.57 11.10
C ILE A 552 -15.10 9.49 10.12
N VAL A 553 -16.04 8.77 9.51
CA VAL A 553 -15.70 7.71 8.54
C VAL A 553 -15.05 8.29 7.28
N PHE A 554 -15.54 9.41 6.72
CA PHE A 554 -14.88 10.07 5.59
C PHE A 554 -13.48 10.54 5.95
N LYS A 555 -13.29 11.17 7.11
CA LYS A 555 -11.97 11.55 7.61
C LYS A 555 -11.05 10.34 7.71
N ARG A 556 -11.53 9.23 8.29
CA ARG A 556 -10.75 7.99 8.41
C ARG A 556 -10.31 7.43 7.06
N VAL A 557 -11.19 7.38 6.08
CA VAL A 557 -10.90 6.88 4.73
C VAL A 557 -9.88 7.77 4.03
N LEU A 558 -10.02 9.10 4.12
CA LEU A 558 -9.05 10.06 3.59
C LEU A 558 -7.68 9.88 4.25
N MET A 559 -7.62 9.75 5.58
CA MET A 559 -6.37 9.50 6.32
C MET A 559 -5.70 8.18 5.90
N LEU A 560 -6.45 7.11 5.68
CA LEU A 560 -5.92 5.83 5.19
C LEU A 560 -5.23 5.98 3.84
N MET A 561 -5.76 6.83 2.97
CA MET A 561 -5.12 7.18 1.70
C MET A 561 -3.98 8.21 1.85
N GLY A 562 -3.73 8.73 3.05
CA GLY A 562 -2.77 9.81 3.32
C GLY A 562 -3.20 11.17 2.76
N MET A 563 -4.51 11.38 2.59
CA MET A 563 -5.11 12.60 2.07
C MET A 563 -5.65 13.49 3.20
N SER A 564 -5.77 14.77 2.93
CA SER A 564 -6.39 15.73 3.84
C SER A 564 -7.92 15.55 3.91
N ALA A 565 -8.50 15.90 5.07
CA ALA A 565 -9.94 15.97 5.29
C ALA A 565 -10.34 17.44 5.55
N PRO A 566 -10.51 18.27 4.50
CA PRO A 566 -10.82 19.68 4.67
C PRO A 566 -12.23 19.87 5.21
N GLU A 567 -12.43 20.90 6.01
CA GLU A 567 -13.77 21.31 6.48
C GLU A 567 -14.42 22.36 5.57
N VAL A 568 -13.61 23.00 4.72
CA VAL A 568 -14.02 24.02 3.75
C VAL A 568 -13.25 23.78 2.45
N MET A 569 -13.93 23.90 1.33
CA MET A 569 -13.35 23.89 -0.02
C MET A 569 -13.82 25.10 -0.81
#